data_1f2a4b4f41bdde195554f5a2ed044eab
#
_entry.id   1f2a4b4f41bdde195554f5a2ed044eab
#
_cell.length_a   1.000
_cell.length_b   1.000
_cell.length_c   1.000
_cell.angle_alpha   90.00
_cell.angle_beta   90.00
_cell.angle_gamma   90.00
#
_symmetry.space_group_name_H-M   'P 1'
#
loop_
_entity.id
_entity.type
_entity.pdbx_description
1 polymer ?
#
loop_
_entity_poly.entity_id
_entity_poly.type
_entity_poly.pdbx_seq_one_letter_code
_entity_poly.pdbx_strand_id
1 'polypeptide(L)'
;MQFLLFLIPLAILVILLVASRKRRSYRIPRGKKIYGDMLTKGKVLKSDRYMLSGKPDMITRKGRAIIPYEYKSGHANEPRTGHLLQMGAYFIILGDLYPKSVIRYGILKYGDSAFRIENSQGLRNRVLSIADEIRGNHGIPVRNHDSRVRCFRCPYKEVCSQNLANGGRNSSISK
;
A
#
# COMPACT_ATOMS: atom_id res chain seq x y z
N MET A 1 51.33 12.17 -11.93
CA MET A 1 50.85 10.80 -11.69
C MET A 1 50.45 10.53 -10.25
N GLN A 2 51.01 11.20 -9.25
CA GLN A 2 50.66 10.98 -7.82
C GLN A 2 49.22 11.38 -7.44
N PHE A 3 48.63 12.41 -8.05
CA PHE A 3 47.27 12.85 -7.77
C PHE A 3 46.18 11.79 -8.15
N LEU A 4 46.43 10.96 -9.16
CA LEU A 4 45.48 9.91 -9.55
C LEU A 4 45.35 8.81 -8.50
N LEU A 5 46.42 8.52 -7.76
CA LEU A 5 46.44 7.52 -6.70
C LEU A 5 45.56 7.88 -5.50
N PHE A 6 45.28 9.18 -5.25
CA PHE A 6 44.40 9.62 -4.18
C PHE A 6 42.96 9.80 -4.63
N LEU A 7 42.72 10.08 -5.94
CA LEU A 7 41.38 10.28 -6.48
C LEU A 7 40.56 8.97 -6.55
N ILE A 8 41.23 7.85 -6.87
CA ILE A 8 40.57 6.55 -6.99
C ILE A 8 39.96 6.09 -5.65
N PRO A 9 40.74 6.04 -4.51
CA PRO A 9 40.15 5.64 -3.24
C PRO A 9 39.11 6.60 -2.71
N LEU A 10 39.24 7.91 -3.00
CA LEU A 10 38.23 8.90 -2.66
C LEU A 10 36.93 8.67 -3.42
N ALA A 11 36.99 8.41 -4.73
CA ALA A 11 35.82 8.07 -5.54
C ALA A 11 35.12 6.79 -5.05
N ILE A 12 35.89 5.76 -4.72
CA ILE A 12 35.38 4.50 -4.14
C ILE A 12 34.68 4.78 -2.80
N LEU A 13 35.29 5.58 -1.93
CA LEU A 13 34.70 5.96 -0.64
C LEU A 13 33.37 6.70 -0.84
N VAL A 14 33.32 7.66 -1.76
CA VAL A 14 32.09 8.40 -2.08
C VAL A 14 31.01 7.45 -2.62
N ILE A 15 31.35 6.55 -3.53
CA ILE A 15 30.43 5.53 -4.06
C ILE A 15 29.92 4.64 -2.93
N LEU A 16 30.78 4.18 -2.04
CA LEU A 16 30.40 3.36 -0.88
C LEU A 16 29.51 4.12 0.10
N LEU A 17 29.77 5.41 0.33
CA LEU A 17 28.94 6.26 1.19
C LEU A 17 27.57 6.52 0.56
N VAL A 18 27.51 6.80 -0.74
CA VAL A 18 26.26 6.96 -1.49
C VAL A 18 25.47 5.66 -1.52
N ALA A 19 26.14 4.54 -1.80
CA ALA A 19 25.51 3.20 -1.78
C ALA A 19 25.02 2.82 -0.38
N SER A 20 25.76 3.16 0.68
CA SER A 20 25.35 2.91 2.06
C SER A 20 24.18 3.78 2.51
N ARG A 21 24.14 5.05 2.07
CA ARG A 21 22.96 5.93 2.26
C ARG A 21 21.74 5.40 1.51
N LYS A 22 21.91 4.98 0.28
CA LYS A 22 20.84 4.37 -0.52
C LYS A 22 20.35 3.05 0.12
N ARG A 23 21.23 2.19 0.62
CA ARG A 23 20.88 0.98 1.39
C ARG A 23 20.14 1.30 2.70
N ARG A 24 20.47 2.40 3.38
CA ARG A 24 19.72 2.84 4.58
C ARG A 24 18.29 3.28 4.25
N SER A 25 18.06 3.90 3.11
CA SER A 25 16.72 4.25 2.62
C SER A 25 15.88 3.01 2.27
N TYR A 26 16.53 1.89 1.92
CA TYR A 26 15.87 0.61 1.57
C TYR A 26 15.81 -0.39 2.71
N ARG A 27 15.91 0.02 3.97
CA ARG A 27 15.92 -0.93 5.10
C ARG A 27 14.66 -1.78 5.12
N ILE A 28 14.73 -2.91 4.42
CA ILE A 28 13.90 -4.07 4.74
C ILE A 28 14.35 -4.52 6.14
N PRO A 29 13.49 -4.46 7.18
CA PRO A 29 13.86 -4.92 8.50
C PRO A 29 14.40 -6.36 8.44
N ARG A 30 15.50 -6.62 9.15
CA ARG A 30 16.09 -7.95 9.25
C ARG A 30 15.07 -8.91 9.86
N GLY A 31 14.44 -9.75 9.03
CA GLY A 31 13.46 -10.77 9.44
C GLY A 31 13.39 -11.88 8.42
N LYS A 32 12.96 -13.07 8.85
CA LYS A 32 12.68 -14.18 7.93
C LYS A 32 11.45 -13.78 7.10
N LYS A 33 11.56 -13.80 5.78
CA LYS A 33 10.42 -13.65 4.88
C LYS A 33 9.52 -14.87 5.06
N ILE A 34 8.28 -14.67 5.45
CA ILE A 34 7.29 -15.74 5.65
C ILE A 34 6.21 -15.75 4.57
N TYR A 35 6.11 -14.67 3.79
CA TYR A 35 5.15 -14.52 2.71
C TYR A 35 5.70 -13.54 1.67
N GLY A 36 5.44 -13.77 0.38
CA GLY A 36 5.78 -12.83 -0.69
C GLY A 36 5.28 -13.28 -2.04
N ASP A 37 4.80 -12.32 -2.82
CA ASP A 37 4.25 -12.53 -4.15
C ASP A 37 5.33 -12.73 -5.22
N MET A 38 6.57 -12.28 -4.97
CA MET A 38 7.65 -12.28 -5.96
C MET A 38 8.24 -13.67 -6.26
N LEU A 39 8.03 -14.68 -5.40
CA LEU A 39 8.65 -16.02 -5.55
C LEU A 39 7.65 -17.17 -5.60
N THR A 40 6.44 -16.96 -5.13
CA THR A 40 5.31 -17.90 -5.22
C THR A 40 4.07 -17.05 -5.39
N LYS A 41 3.11 -17.47 -6.25
CA LYS A 41 1.80 -16.78 -6.34
C LYS A 41 1.24 -16.64 -4.93
N GLY A 42 1.46 -15.48 -4.31
CA GLY A 42 1.04 -15.23 -2.92
C GLY A 42 -0.46 -15.50 -2.79
N LYS A 43 -0.84 -16.30 -1.81
CA LYS A 43 -2.25 -16.54 -1.51
C LYS A 43 -2.90 -15.26 -1.00
N VAL A 44 -4.15 -15.03 -1.37
CA VAL A 44 -4.97 -14.00 -0.73
C VAL A 44 -5.17 -14.42 0.73
N LEU A 45 -4.81 -13.54 1.65
CA LEU A 45 -5.08 -13.69 3.07
C LEU A 45 -6.52 -13.28 3.33
N LYS A 46 -7.24 -14.05 4.13
CA LYS A 46 -8.65 -13.79 4.46
C LYS A 46 -8.83 -13.80 5.97
N SER A 47 -9.60 -12.87 6.46
CA SER A 47 -10.13 -12.87 7.81
C SER A 47 -11.64 -13.01 7.70
N ASP A 48 -12.16 -14.18 8.07
CA ASP A 48 -13.60 -14.43 8.05
C ASP A 48 -14.30 -13.61 9.15
N ARG A 49 -13.63 -13.42 10.28
CA ARG A 49 -14.15 -12.62 11.40
C ARG A 49 -14.48 -11.18 10.98
N TYR A 50 -13.62 -10.55 10.18
CA TYR A 50 -13.79 -9.17 9.73
C TYR A 50 -14.30 -9.09 8.29
N MET A 51 -14.51 -10.23 7.62
CA MET A 51 -14.90 -10.33 6.21
C MET A 51 -13.99 -9.45 5.32
N LEU A 52 -12.69 -9.47 5.60
CA LEU A 52 -11.67 -8.74 4.87
C LEU A 52 -10.74 -9.71 4.16
N SER A 53 -10.34 -9.36 2.96
CA SER A 53 -9.30 -10.07 2.22
C SER A 53 -8.25 -9.11 1.72
N GLY A 54 -7.01 -9.60 1.61
CA GLY A 54 -5.91 -8.78 1.14
C GLY A 54 -4.71 -9.61 0.75
N LYS A 55 -3.84 -9.02 -0.07
CA LYS A 55 -2.65 -9.66 -0.59
C LYS A 55 -1.47 -8.71 -0.45
N PRO A 56 -0.78 -8.71 0.72
CA PRO A 56 0.44 -7.94 0.90
C PRO A 56 1.53 -8.40 -0.07
N ASP A 57 2.37 -7.50 -0.57
CA ASP A 57 3.48 -7.89 -1.45
C ASP A 57 4.52 -8.74 -0.72
N MET A 58 4.73 -8.46 0.58
CA MET A 58 5.65 -9.23 1.40
C MET A 58 5.28 -9.14 2.88
N ILE A 59 5.57 -10.21 3.62
CA ILE A 59 5.50 -10.20 5.09
C ILE A 59 6.81 -10.77 5.63
N THR A 60 7.39 -10.07 6.60
CA THR A 60 8.56 -10.55 7.34
C THR A 60 8.20 -10.86 8.79
N ARG A 61 8.93 -11.82 9.39
CA ARG A 61 8.80 -12.17 10.81
C ARG A 61 10.15 -12.12 11.51
N LYS A 62 10.16 -11.50 12.67
CA LYS A 62 11.30 -11.54 13.60
C LYS A 62 10.78 -11.84 15.00
N GLY A 63 10.97 -13.08 15.46
CA GLY A 63 10.36 -13.56 16.68
C GLY A 63 8.82 -13.49 16.58
N ARG A 64 8.20 -12.77 17.52
CA ARG A 64 6.74 -12.54 17.52
C ARG A 64 6.31 -11.36 16.64
N ALA A 65 7.25 -10.52 16.20
CA ALA A 65 6.92 -9.36 15.37
C ALA A 65 6.68 -9.78 13.91
N ILE A 66 5.54 -9.35 13.36
CA ILE A 66 5.17 -9.48 11.94
C ILE A 66 5.09 -8.08 11.33
N ILE A 67 5.68 -7.91 10.15
CA ILE A 67 5.72 -6.62 9.45
C ILE A 67 5.26 -6.84 8.01
N PRO A 68 4.09 -6.32 7.62
CA PRO A 68 3.65 -6.29 6.23
C PRO A 68 4.36 -5.19 5.44
N TYR A 69 4.59 -5.46 4.17
CA TYR A 69 5.13 -4.53 3.19
C TYR A 69 4.19 -4.41 2.01
N GLU A 70 4.07 -3.20 1.52
CA GLU A 70 3.34 -2.88 0.30
C GLU A 70 4.20 -1.97 -0.57
N TYR A 71 4.34 -2.32 -1.84
CA TYR A 71 5.10 -1.58 -2.83
C TYR A 71 4.14 -0.87 -3.79
N LYS A 72 4.39 0.39 -4.06
CA LYS A 72 3.63 1.20 -5.00
C LYS A 72 4.56 1.77 -6.07
N SER A 73 4.14 1.69 -7.32
CA SER A 73 4.80 2.40 -8.40
C SER A 73 4.64 3.92 -8.24
N GLY A 74 5.61 4.66 -8.76
CA GLY A 74 5.61 6.12 -8.72
C GLY A 74 6.23 6.69 -7.44
N HIS A 75 6.09 8.01 -7.28
CA HIS A 75 6.65 8.77 -6.18
C HIS A 75 5.53 9.36 -5.33
N ALA A 76 5.77 9.51 -4.05
CA ALA A 76 4.89 10.22 -3.15
C ALA A 76 5.71 10.84 -2.01
N ASN A 77 5.39 12.10 -1.68
CA ASN A 77 6.00 12.80 -0.54
C ASN A 77 5.34 12.41 0.78
N GLU A 78 4.12 11.89 0.71
CA GLU A 78 3.34 11.40 1.84
C GLU A 78 2.51 10.16 1.45
N PRO A 79 2.12 9.32 2.40
CA PRO A 79 1.26 8.18 2.14
C PRO A 79 -0.14 8.61 1.69
N ARG A 80 -0.60 8.07 0.56
CA ARG A 80 -1.97 8.31 0.09
C ARG A 80 -3.00 7.60 0.98
N THR A 81 -4.13 8.24 1.24
CA THR A 81 -5.19 7.71 2.12
C THR A 81 -5.60 6.27 1.77
N GLY A 82 -5.82 5.96 0.49
CA GLY A 82 -6.18 4.59 0.07
C GLY A 82 -5.12 3.55 0.41
N HIS A 83 -3.83 3.91 0.35
CA HIS A 83 -2.73 3.00 0.70
C HIS A 83 -2.57 2.85 2.23
N LEU A 84 -2.91 3.90 3.00
CA LEU A 84 -3.01 3.81 4.46
C LEU A 84 -4.12 2.84 4.87
N LEU A 85 -5.30 2.95 4.25
CA LEU A 85 -6.44 2.05 4.49
C LEU A 85 -6.11 0.61 4.10
N GLN A 86 -5.41 0.40 2.98
CA GLN A 86 -4.94 -0.92 2.56
C GLN A 86 -4.00 -1.52 3.61
N MET A 87 -3.06 -0.74 4.14
CA MET A 87 -2.17 -1.19 5.22
C MET A 87 -2.94 -1.49 6.51
N GLY A 88 -3.93 -0.66 6.84
CA GLY A 88 -4.84 -0.89 7.97
C GLY A 88 -5.62 -2.21 7.86
N ALA A 89 -6.11 -2.53 6.65
CA ALA A 89 -6.75 -3.82 6.38
C ALA A 89 -5.78 -5.00 6.59
N TYR A 90 -4.52 -4.87 6.16
CA TYR A 90 -3.50 -5.89 6.43
C TYR A 90 -3.25 -6.08 7.93
N PHE A 91 -3.24 -5.02 8.72
CA PHE A 91 -3.09 -5.13 10.18
C PHE A 91 -4.23 -5.92 10.83
N ILE A 92 -5.46 -5.70 10.38
CA ILE A 92 -6.64 -6.42 10.88
C ILE A 92 -6.56 -7.90 10.49
N ILE A 93 -6.33 -8.18 9.20
CA ILE A 93 -6.23 -9.56 8.69
C ILE A 93 -5.10 -10.32 9.38
N LEU A 94 -3.91 -9.73 9.48
CA LEU A 94 -2.78 -10.38 10.12
C LEU A 94 -2.97 -10.56 11.63
N GLY A 95 -3.64 -9.61 12.29
CA GLY A 95 -3.99 -9.72 13.71
C GLY A 95 -4.92 -10.89 14.00
N ASP A 96 -5.87 -11.14 13.10
CA ASP A 96 -6.79 -12.27 13.19
C ASP A 96 -6.09 -13.61 12.88
N LEU A 97 -5.32 -13.67 11.79
CA LEU A 97 -4.62 -14.89 11.37
C LEU A 97 -3.45 -15.28 12.29
N TYR A 98 -2.83 -14.33 12.96
CA TYR A 98 -1.67 -14.54 13.81
C TYR A 98 -1.85 -13.94 15.22
N PRO A 99 -2.81 -14.41 16.02
CA PRO A 99 -3.19 -13.79 17.32
C PRO A 99 -2.04 -13.78 18.34
N LYS A 100 -1.08 -14.69 18.22
CA LYS A 100 0.13 -14.74 19.07
C LYS A 100 1.26 -13.82 18.60
N SER A 101 1.09 -13.13 17.49
CA SER A 101 2.10 -12.23 16.90
C SER A 101 1.83 -10.77 17.25
N VAL A 102 2.86 -9.94 17.14
CA VAL A 102 2.79 -8.51 17.40
C VAL A 102 2.99 -7.77 16.08
N ILE A 103 1.97 -6.99 15.69
CA ILE A 103 1.99 -6.19 14.48
C ILE A 103 1.94 -4.73 14.91
N ARG A 104 3.12 -4.09 15.04
CA ARG A 104 3.20 -2.69 15.49
C ARG A 104 3.10 -1.71 14.34
N TYR A 105 3.63 -2.06 13.18
CA TYR A 105 3.69 -1.20 12.00
C TYR A 105 3.81 -2.03 10.73
N GLY A 106 3.59 -1.37 9.59
CA GLY A 106 3.91 -1.88 8.26
C GLY A 106 4.79 -0.90 7.49
N ILE A 107 5.31 -1.33 6.36
CA ILE A 107 6.13 -0.50 5.47
C ILE A 107 5.40 -0.32 4.15
N LEU A 108 5.11 0.93 3.82
CA LEU A 108 4.58 1.35 2.54
C LEU A 108 5.71 2.00 1.74
N LYS A 109 6.05 1.43 0.60
CA LYS A 109 7.16 1.91 -0.22
C LYS A 109 6.66 2.41 -1.57
N TYR A 110 7.04 3.64 -1.90
CA TYR A 110 6.93 4.21 -3.24
C TYR A 110 8.34 4.35 -3.80
N GLY A 111 8.60 4.07 -5.04
CA GLY A 111 9.87 4.30 -5.70
C GLY A 111 11.06 4.50 -4.73
N ASP A 112 11.45 5.75 -4.50
CA ASP A 112 12.57 6.12 -3.63
C ASP A 112 12.19 6.39 -2.16
N SER A 113 10.89 6.50 -1.84
CA SER A 113 10.39 6.83 -0.51
C SER A 113 9.83 5.59 0.20
N ALA A 114 10.05 5.50 1.50
CA ALA A 114 9.49 4.44 2.33
C ALA A 114 8.91 5.05 3.62
N PHE A 115 7.67 4.71 3.91
CA PHE A 115 6.92 5.20 5.06
C PHE A 115 6.63 4.05 6.01
N ARG A 116 6.89 4.29 7.27
CA ARG A 116 6.48 3.42 8.36
C ARG A 116 5.08 3.83 8.79
N ILE A 117 4.14 2.91 8.66
CA ILE A 117 2.74 3.12 9.02
C ILE A 117 2.47 2.41 10.33
N GLU A 118 2.09 3.14 11.35
CA GLU A 118 1.79 2.57 12.66
C GLU A 118 0.44 1.86 12.65
N ASN A 119 0.36 0.70 13.32
CA ASN A 119 -0.88 -0.03 13.53
C ASN A 119 -1.67 0.61 14.66
N SER A 120 -2.27 1.77 14.41
CA SER A 120 -3.08 2.50 15.38
C SER A 120 -4.53 1.99 15.42
N GLN A 121 -5.17 2.14 16.59
CA GLN A 121 -6.60 1.83 16.73
C GLN A 121 -7.46 2.70 15.81
N GLY A 122 -7.11 4.00 15.66
CA GLY A 122 -7.82 4.90 14.77
C GLY A 122 -7.80 4.44 13.30
N LEU A 123 -6.66 3.97 12.80
CA LEU A 123 -6.56 3.44 11.44
C LEU A 123 -7.42 2.19 11.27
N ARG A 124 -7.39 1.25 12.23
CA ARG A 124 -8.23 0.04 12.18
C ARG A 124 -9.72 0.38 12.21
N ASN A 125 -10.13 1.27 13.11
CA ASN A 125 -11.53 1.70 13.21
C ASN A 125 -12.02 2.33 11.92
N ARG A 126 -11.19 3.17 11.28
CA ARG A 126 -11.52 3.79 9.99
C ARG A 126 -11.71 2.75 8.90
N VAL A 127 -10.85 1.72 8.84
CA VAL A 127 -11.01 0.62 7.87
C VAL A 127 -12.32 -0.13 8.10
N LEU A 128 -12.64 -0.48 9.35
CA LEU A 128 -13.86 -1.20 9.68
C LEU A 128 -15.10 -0.37 9.38
N SER A 129 -15.11 0.91 9.75
CA SER A 129 -16.22 1.83 9.43
C SER A 129 -16.50 1.91 7.93
N ILE A 130 -15.44 2.06 7.10
CA ILE A 130 -15.60 2.08 5.64
C ILE A 130 -16.09 0.72 5.11
N ALA A 131 -15.59 -0.38 5.65
CA ALA A 131 -16.04 -1.71 5.25
C ALA A 131 -17.53 -1.94 5.58
N ASP A 132 -17.99 -1.45 6.72
CA ASP A 132 -19.40 -1.54 7.12
C ASP A 132 -20.28 -0.61 6.29
N GLU A 133 -19.80 0.59 5.96
CA GLU A 133 -20.48 1.50 5.03
C GLU A 133 -20.67 0.85 3.65
N ILE A 134 -19.62 0.23 3.11
CA ILE A 134 -19.69 -0.48 1.82
C ILE A 134 -20.71 -1.62 1.87
N ARG A 135 -20.76 -2.38 2.95
CA ARG A 135 -21.69 -3.52 3.11
C ARG A 135 -23.12 -3.07 3.33
N GLY A 136 -23.31 -1.97 4.05
CA GLY A 136 -24.63 -1.40 4.31
C GLY A 136 -25.22 -0.61 3.14
N ASN A 137 -24.41 -0.30 2.13
CA ASN A 137 -24.88 0.46 0.96
C ASN A 137 -25.54 -0.48 -0.05
N HIS A 138 -26.86 -0.48 -0.07
CA HIS A 138 -27.69 -1.22 -1.04
C HIS A 138 -28.06 -0.41 -2.27
N GLY A 139 -27.64 0.86 -2.35
CA GLY A 139 -27.87 1.75 -3.47
C GLY A 139 -26.85 1.64 -4.60
N ILE A 140 -27.05 2.40 -5.67
CA ILE A 140 -26.08 2.54 -6.75
C ILE A 140 -24.86 3.28 -6.19
N PRO A 141 -23.65 2.71 -6.28
CA PRO A 141 -22.46 3.35 -5.78
C PRO A 141 -22.23 4.71 -6.43
N VAL A 142 -21.97 5.72 -5.63
CA VAL A 142 -21.64 7.07 -6.14
C VAL A 142 -20.20 7.11 -6.61
N ARG A 143 -19.95 7.84 -7.70
CA ARG A 143 -18.60 8.10 -8.18
C ARG A 143 -17.77 8.80 -7.07
N ASN A 144 -16.57 8.28 -6.78
CA ASN A 144 -15.70 8.77 -5.73
C ASN A 144 -14.65 9.81 -6.19
N HIS A 145 -14.86 10.42 -7.37
CA HIS A 145 -13.97 11.43 -7.94
C HIS A 145 -14.69 12.32 -8.93
N ASP A 146 -14.15 13.53 -9.17
CA ASP A 146 -14.64 14.49 -10.17
C ASP A 146 -13.66 14.68 -11.34
N SER A 147 -12.88 13.65 -11.65
CA SER A 147 -11.88 13.69 -12.71
C SER A 147 -12.40 13.07 -14.00
N ARG A 148 -12.53 13.90 -15.05
CA ARG A 148 -12.86 13.42 -16.42
C ARG A 148 -11.80 12.44 -16.94
N VAL A 149 -10.52 12.66 -16.64
CA VAL A 149 -9.43 11.79 -17.06
C VAL A 149 -9.55 10.39 -16.45
N ARG A 150 -9.99 10.29 -15.18
CA ARG A 150 -10.26 8.99 -14.55
C ARG A 150 -11.43 8.29 -15.21
N CYS A 151 -12.51 9.01 -15.53
CA CYS A 151 -13.64 8.45 -16.28
C CYS A 151 -13.22 7.97 -17.66
N PHE A 152 -12.43 8.74 -18.39
CA PHE A 152 -11.95 8.36 -19.73
C PHE A 152 -11.15 7.04 -19.72
N ARG A 153 -10.33 6.83 -18.69
CA ARG A 153 -9.51 5.60 -18.50
C ARG A 153 -10.22 4.48 -17.75
N CYS A 154 -11.47 4.70 -17.31
CA CYS A 154 -12.22 3.72 -16.53
C CYS A 154 -12.73 2.58 -17.43
N PRO A 155 -12.50 1.31 -17.09
CA PRO A 155 -13.03 0.18 -17.84
C PRO A 155 -14.57 0.10 -17.82
N TYR A 156 -15.21 0.74 -16.84
CA TYR A 156 -16.67 0.78 -16.71
C TYR A 156 -17.33 2.03 -17.33
N LYS A 157 -16.56 2.84 -18.09
CA LYS A 157 -17.03 4.13 -18.61
C LYS A 157 -18.31 4.03 -19.45
N GLU A 158 -18.48 2.94 -20.19
CA GLU A 158 -19.63 2.75 -21.10
C GLU A 158 -20.95 2.47 -20.36
N VAL A 159 -20.83 1.80 -19.20
CA VAL A 159 -22.01 1.42 -18.40
C VAL A 159 -22.23 2.32 -17.18
N CYS A 160 -21.34 3.28 -16.95
CA CYS A 160 -21.42 4.17 -15.80
C CYS A 160 -22.35 5.36 -16.08
N SER A 161 -23.49 5.41 -15.39
CA SER A 161 -24.45 6.54 -15.47
C SER A 161 -23.85 7.88 -15.00
N GLN A 162 -22.77 7.85 -14.21
CA GLN A 162 -22.09 9.02 -13.67
C GLN A 162 -20.81 9.37 -14.44
N ASN A 163 -20.65 8.87 -15.67
CA ASN A 163 -19.48 9.10 -16.49
C ASN A 163 -19.35 10.58 -16.89
N LEU A 164 -18.20 11.20 -16.57
CA LEU A 164 -17.89 12.59 -16.94
C LEU A 164 -17.21 12.72 -18.31
N ALA A 165 -16.75 11.64 -18.91
CA ALA A 165 -16.02 11.69 -20.18
C ALA A 165 -16.96 11.99 -21.36
N ASN A 166 -18.21 11.55 -21.29
CA ASN A 166 -19.22 11.69 -22.35
C ASN A 166 -20.00 13.01 -22.25
N GLY A 167 -19.39 14.14 -21.83
CA GLY A 167 -20.01 15.46 -21.82
C GLY A 167 -21.51 15.44 -21.54
N GLY A 168 -21.88 15.40 -20.27
CA GLY A 168 -23.21 15.75 -19.75
C GLY A 168 -24.42 15.40 -20.61
N ARG A 169 -24.75 14.15 -20.85
CA ARG A 169 -26.16 13.79 -21.02
C ARG A 169 -26.75 13.68 -19.62
N ASN A 170 -27.30 14.80 -19.15
CA ASN A 170 -28.26 14.80 -18.05
C ASN A 170 -29.43 13.90 -18.44
N SER A 171 -29.41 12.64 -18.07
CA SER A 171 -30.61 11.90 -17.87
C SER A 171 -31.19 12.38 -16.54
N SER A 172 -32.06 13.40 -16.60
CA SER A 172 -33.05 13.65 -15.60
C SER A 172 -33.79 12.34 -15.35
N ILE A 173 -33.43 11.65 -14.27
CA ILE A 173 -34.26 10.59 -13.72
C ILE A 173 -35.40 11.35 -13.01
N SER A 174 -36.49 11.55 -13.74
CA SER A 174 -37.79 11.87 -13.16
C SER A 174 -38.21 10.75 -12.21
N LYS A 175 -38.69 11.16 -11.09
CA LYS A 175 -39.29 10.50 -9.93
C LYS A 175 -39.80 9.07 -10.13
#